data_ad97efacc7503d31de124ed0cec6718d
#
_entry.id   ad97efacc7503d31de124ed0cec6718d
#
_cell.length_a   1.000
_cell.length_b   1.000
_cell.length_c   1.000
_cell.angle_alpha   90.00
_cell.angle_beta   90.00
_cell.angle_gamma   90.00
#
_symmetry.space_group_name_H-M   'P 1'
#
loop_
_entity.id
_entity.type
_entity.pdbx_description
1 polymer ?
#
loop_
_entity_poly.entity_id
_entity_poly.type
_entity_poly.pdbx_seq_one_letter_code
_entity_poly.pdbx_strand_id
1 'polypeptide(L)'
;GKAKSTFALSKIIVNVAGTMGTRYLMTSLTLAGSAPNFQSVIQEHRDQLLDLANGTLSTKTISDLEQPGARNQIRTELLTVFNNALGGNIVQELYITEMAIQ
;
A
#
# COMPACT_ATOMS: atom_id res chain seq x y z
N GLY A 1 2.08 1.36 25.64
CA GLY A 1 1.33 2.01 24.58
C GLY A 1 0.04 1.27 24.27
N LYS A 2 -0.82 1.92 23.51
CA LYS A 2 -2.08 1.30 23.10
C LYS A 2 -1.82 0.20 22.08
N ALA A 3 -2.62 -0.86 22.17
CA ALA A 3 -2.63 -1.89 21.14
C ALA A 3 -3.07 -1.29 19.82
N LYS A 4 -2.48 -1.75 18.73
CA LYS A 4 -2.85 -1.30 17.39
C LYS A 4 -3.89 -2.23 16.80
N SER A 5 -4.84 -1.63 16.08
CA SER A 5 -5.76 -2.38 15.22
C SER A 5 -5.15 -2.50 13.84
N THR A 6 -5.54 -3.52 13.10
CA THR A 6 -5.03 -3.77 11.76
C THR A 6 -6.17 -3.82 10.75
N PHE A 7 -5.82 -3.56 9.49
CA PHE A 7 -6.75 -3.67 8.37
C PHE A 7 -5.98 -4.14 7.15
N ALA A 8 -6.44 -5.21 6.53
CA ALA A 8 -5.77 -5.81 5.38
C ALA A 8 -6.34 -5.26 4.06
N LEU A 9 -5.44 -4.90 3.15
CA LEU A 9 -5.76 -4.61 1.75
C LEU A 9 -5.07 -5.69 0.92
N SER A 10 -5.83 -6.73 0.58
CA SER A 10 -5.26 -7.93 -0.02
C SER A 10 -5.40 -7.93 -1.54
N LYS A 11 -4.37 -8.48 -2.20
CA LYS A 11 -4.35 -8.79 -3.63
C LYS A 11 -4.64 -7.59 -4.51
N ILE A 12 -3.89 -6.52 -4.27
CA ILE A 12 -3.86 -5.36 -5.16
C ILE A 12 -3.04 -5.75 -6.38
N ILE A 13 -3.66 -5.71 -7.56
CA ILE A 13 -3.02 -6.14 -8.81
C ILE A 13 -2.94 -4.96 -9.75
N VAL A 14 -1.72 -4.65 -10.20
CA VAL A 14 -1.49 -3.57 -11.16
C VAL A 14 -0.57 -4.07 -12.27
N ASN A 15 -0.63 -3.43 -13.45
CA ASN A 15 0.35 -3.69 -14.50
C ASN A 15 1.70 -3.11 -14.09
N VAL A 16 2.78 -3.85 -14.36
CA VAL A 16 4.13 -3.34 -14.17
C VAL A 16 4.45 -2.38 -15.31
N ALA A 17 4.90 -1.17 -14.96
CA ALA A 17 5.21 -0.14 -15.93
C ALA A 17 6.28 -0.62 -16.92
N GLY A 18 6.12 -0.25 -18.20
CA GLY A 18 7.10 -0.58 -19.22
C GLY A 18 7.00 -2.00 -19.78
N THR A 19 5.99 -2.77 -19.38
CA THR A 19 5.85 -4.17 -19.84
C THR A 19 4.74 -4.33 -20.91
N MET A 20 4.13 -3.23 -21.32
CA MET A 20 3.04 -3.24 -22.32
C MET A 20 1.87 -4.13 -21.89
N GLY A 21 1.59 -4.17 -20.57
CA GLY A 21 0.49 -4.96 -20.02
C GLY A 21 0.74 -6.47 -19.94
N THR A 22 1.98 -6.92 -20.14
CA THR A 22 2.29 -8.35 -20.12
C THR A 22 2.66 -8.87 -18.72
N ARG A 23 3.01 -7.99 -17.80
CA ARG A 23 3.42 -8.38 -16.44
C ARG A 23 2.57 -7.64 -15.42
N TYR A 24 2.33 -8.30 -14.31
CA TYR A 24 1.52 -7.78 -13.21
C TYR A 24 2.30 -7.82 -11.91
N LEU A 25 2.05 -6.83 -11.05
CA LEU A 25 2.51 -6.84 -9.66
C LEU A 25 1.31 -7.14 -8.78
N MET A 26 1.43 -8.15 -7.94
CA MET A 26 0.43 -8.46 -6.93
C MET A 26 1.01 -8.09 -5.57
N THR A 27 0.30 -7.25 -4.82
CA THR A 27 0.74 -6.76 -3.52
C THR A 27 -0.40 -6.89 -2.52
N SER A 28 -0.07 -7.36 -1.32
CA SER A 28 -1.00 -7.33 -0.19
C SER A 28 -0.37 -6.53 0.93
N LEU A 29 -1.19 -5.71 1.59
CA LEU A 29 -0.77 -4.80 2.64
C LEU A 29 -1.56 -5.06 3.91
N THR A 30 -0.93 -4.81 5.05
CA THR A 30 -1.63 -4.71 6.34
C THR A 30 -1.31 -3.34 6.92
N LEU A 31 -2.36 -2.59 7.22
CA LEU A 31 -2.27 -1.26 7.83
C LEU A 31 -2.50 -1.39 9.32
N ALA A 32 -1.74 -0.66 10.14
CA ALA A 32 -1.90 -0.69 11.59
C ALA A 32 -1.97 0.72 12.15
N GLY A 33 -2.82 0.92 13.15
CA GLY A 33 -2.95 2.19 13.83
C GLY A 33 -3.61 2.02 15.19
N SER A 34 -3.46 3.03 16.05
CA SER A 34 -3.94 2.99 17.43
C SER A 34 -5.19 3.84 17.68
N ALA A 35 -5.70 4.55 16.67
CA ALA A 35 -6.93 5.31 16.83
C ALA A 35 -8.09 4.36 17.21
N PRO A 36 -8.96 4.75 18.14
CA PRO A 36 -10.04 3.86 18.59
C PRO A 36 -10.97 3.39 17.48
N ASN A 37 -11.14 4.21 16.44
CA ASN A 37 -12.01 3.93 15.31
C ASN A 37 -11.23 3.58 14.05
N PHE A 38 -10.00 3.09 14.20
CA PHE A 38 -9.09 2.87 13.08
C PHE A 38 -9.72 2.03 11.96
N GLN A 39 -10.29 0.87 12.31
CA GLN A 39 -10.86 -0.03 11.29
C GLN A 39 -12.03 0.61 10.55
N SER A 40 -12.87 1.38 11.26
CA SER A 40 -13.99 2.09 10.62
C SER A 40 -13.49 3.17 9.66
N VAL A 41 -12.48 3.93 10.07
CA VAL A 41 -11.91 4.99 9.24
C VAL A 41 -11.32 4.40 7.96
N ILE A 42 -10.54 3.34 8.09
CA ILE A 42 -9.95 2.69 6.91
C ILE A 42 -11.03 2.13 6.01
N GLN A 43 -12.05 1.47 6.58
CA GLN A 43 -13.15 0.91 5.80
C GLN A 43 -13.90 1.99 5.00
N GLU A 44 -14.13 3.13 5.60
CA GLU A 44 -14.79 4.26 4.93
C GLU A 44 -13.99 4.79 3.74
N HIS A 45 -12.66 4.71 3.82
CA HIS A 45 -11.75 5.24 2.79
C HIS A 45 -11.15 4.13 1.92
N ARG A 46 -11.65 2.90 2.07
CA ARG A 46 -11.03 1.74 1.43
C ARG A 46 -10.84 1.91 -0.07
N ASP A 47 -11.89 2.34 -0.78
CA ASP A 47 -11.81 2.48 -2.24
C ASP A 47 -10.82 3.57 -2.65
N GLN A 48 -10.79 4.67 -1.91
CA GLN A 48 -9.81 5.73 -2.14
C GLN A 48 -8.39 5.25 -1.93
N LEU A 49 -8.16 4.50 -0.85
CA LEU A 49 -6.82 3.96 -0.55
C LEU A 49 -6.39 2.95 -1.60
N LEU A 50 -7.29 2.11 -2.08
CA LEU A 50 -6.99 1.17 -3.16
C LEU A 50 -6.63 1.90 -4.44
N ASP A 51 -7.35 2.95 -4.80
CA ASP A 51 -7.05 3.76 -5.98
C ASP A 51 -5.67 4.41 -5.86
N LEU A 52 -5.36 4.96 -4.70
CA LEU A 52 -4.05 5.57 -4.45
C LEU A 52 -2.92 4.54 -4.52
N ALA A 53 -3.14 3.35 -3.97
CA ALA A 53 -2.16 2.26 -4.04
C ALA A 53 -1.94 1.85 -5.50
N ASN A 54 -3.01 1.70 -6.27
CA ASN A 54 -2.90 1.39 -7.70
C ASN A 54 -2.09 2.46 -8.42
N GLY A 55 -2.37 3.74 -8.16
CA GLY A 55 -1.66 4.84 -8.80
C GLY A 55 -0.17 4.87 -8.47
N THR A 56 0.18 4.55 -7.23
CA THR A 56 1.56 4.51 -6.78
C THR A 56 2.30 3.30 -7.36
N LEU A 57 1.69 2.12 -7.25
CA LEU A 57 2.35 0.86 -7.65
C LEU A 57 2.47 0.74 -9.16
N SER A 58 1.51 1.27 -9.93
CA SER A 58 1.52 1.14 -11.40
C SER A 58 2.61 1.96 -12.08
N THR A 59 3.29 2.84 -11.35
CA THR A 59 4.42 3.60 -11.90
C THR A 59 5.74 2.83 -11.85
N LYS A 60 5.78 1.70 -11.16
CA LYS A 60 7.03 0.96 -10.93
C LYS A 60 7.34 0.05 -12.12
N THR A 61 8.59 0.11 -12.59
CA THR A 61 9.11 -0.81 -13.59
C THR A 61 9.67 -2.06 -12.92
N ILE A 62 9.98 -3.10 -13.70
CA ILE A 62 10.67 -4.29 -13.17
C ILE A 62 11.99 -3.87 -12.53
N SER A 63 12.74 -2.99 -13.19
CA SER A 63 14.00 -2.48 -12.67
C SER A 63 13.82 -1.80 -11.31
N ASP A 64 12.77 -0.96 -11.17
CA ASP A 64 12.47 -0.32 -9.89
C ASP A 64 12.20 -1.34 -8.80
N LEU A 65 11.41 -2.37 -9.12
CA LEU A 65 10.98 -3.38 -8.16
C LEU A 65 12.13 -4.29 -7.73
N GLU A 66 13.15 -4.42 -8.56
CA GLU A 66 14.32 -5.26 -8.27
C GLU A 66 15.44 -4.51 -7.54
N GLN A 67 15.31 -3.21 -7.35
CA GLN A 67 16.34 -2.43 -6.66
C GLN A 67 16.42 -2.82 -5.18
N PRO A 68 17.62 -2.85 -4.61
CA PRO A 68 17.76 -2.99 -3.16
C PRO A 68 16.99 -1.87 -2.45
N GLY A 69 16.21 -2.23 -1.44
CA GLY A 69 15.43 -1.25 -0.71
C GLY A 69 14.11 -0.85 -1.36
N ALA A 70 13.74 -1.45 -2.50
CA ALA A 70 12.49 -1.13 -3.19
C ALA A 70 11.27 -1.29 -2.28
N ARG A 71 11.24 -2.38 -1.51
CA ARG A 71 10.13 -2.66 -0.59
C ARG A 71 9.97 -1.56 0.46
N ASN A 72 11.07 -1.08 1.04
CA ASN A 72 11.04 0.01 2.02
C ASN A 72 10.61 1.33 1.38
N GLN A 73 11.09 1.60 0.17
CA GLN A 73 10.73 2.81 -0.56
C GLN A 73 9.22 2.83 -0.86
N ILE A 74 8.68 1.73 -1.33
CA ILE A 74 7.25 1.60 -1.63
C ILE A 74 6.44 1.76 -0.35
N ARG A 75 6.87 1.15 0.75
CA ARG A 75 6.21 1.29 2.05
C ARG A 75 6.10 2.74 2.46
N THR A 76 7.20 3.49 2.36
CA THR A 76 7.25 4.90 2.72
C THR A 76 6.34 5.73 1.82
N GLU A 77 6.36 5.48 0.51
CA GLU A 77 5.49 6.17 -0.44
C GLU A 77 4.02 5.93 -0.12
N LEU A 78 3.63 4.68 0.14
CA LEU A 78 2.25 4.33 0.44
C LEU A 78 1.79 4.95 1.76
N LEU A 79 2.63 4.92 2.79
CA LEU A 79 2.32 5.57 4.07
C LEU A 79 2.02 7.05 3.88
N THR A 80 2.86 7.74 3.12
CA THR A 80 2.71 9.16 2.85
C THR A 80 1.41 9.45 2.11
N VAL A 81 1.15 8.70 1.05
CA VAL A 81 -0.04 8.88 0.22
C VAL A 81 -1.31 8.60 1.02
N PHE A 82 -1.32 7.52 1.78
CA PHE A 82 -2.48 7.15 2.58
C PHE A 82 -2.77 8.17 3.68
N ASN A 83 -1.74 8.58 4.40
CA ASN A 83 -1.94 9.53 5.50
C ASN A 83 -2.31 10.92 5.02
N ASN A 84 -1.80 11.34 3.85
CA ASN A 84 -2.26 12.59 3.24
C ASN A 84 -3.76 12.53 2.92
N ALA A 85 -4.21 11.41 2.38
CA ALA A 85 -5.63 11.24 2.06
C ALA A 85 -6.51 11.19 3.30
N LEU A 86 -6.01 10.59 4.38
CA LEU A 86 -6.74 10.46 5.64
C LEU A 86 -6.69 11.72 6.51
N GLY A 87 -5.87 12.69 6.13
CA GLY A 87 -5.78 13.98 6.83
C GLY A 87 -4.96 13.95 8.10
N GLY A 88 -4.14 12.93 8.31
CA GLY A 88 -3.32 12.85 9.50
C GLY A 88 -2.53 11.55 9.57
N ASN A 89 -1.81 11.34 10.66
CA ASN A 89 -0.96 10.17 10.86
C ASN A 89 -1.78 8.98 11.38
N ILE A 90 -2.82 8.61 10.64
CA ILE A 90 -3.77 7.55 11.02
C ILE A 90 -3.13 6.17 10.89
N VAL A 91 -2.46 5.92 9.75
CA VAL A 91 -1.74 4.67 9.53
C VAL A 91 -0.34 4.85 10.11
N GLN A 92 -0.08 4.16 11.22
CA GLN A 92 1.21 4.27 11.91
C GLN A 92 2.24 3.30 11.34
N GLU A 93 1.77 2.12 10.92
CA GLU A 93 2.62 1.12 10.33
C GLU A 93 1.94 0.51 9.11
N LEU A 94 2.73 0.17 8.12
CA LEU A 94 2.27 -0.50 6.91
C LEU A 94 3.21 -1.68 6.64
N TYR A 95 2.63 -2.86 6.57
CA TYR A 95 3.37 -4.08 6.27
C TYR A 95 3.03 -4.54 4.87
N ILE A 96 4.05 -4.87 4.09
CA ILE A 96 3.86 -5.50 2.79
C ILE A 96 3.95 -7.00 3.03
N THR A 97 2.81 -7.68 3.04
CA THR A 97 2.74 -9.10 3.37
C THR A 97 2.94 -9.99 2.16
N GLU A 98 2.67 -9.47 0.96
CA GLU A 98 2.94 -10.14 -0.30
C GLU A 98 3.41 -9.11 -1.32
N MET A 99 4.36 -9.49 -2.16
CA MET A 99 4.78 -8.68 -3.30
C MET A 99 5.40 -9.63 -4.32
N ALA A 100 4.71 -9.84 -5.43
CA ALA A 100 5.15 -10.78 -6.45
C ALA A 100 4.87 -10.23 -7.84
N ILE A 101 5.84 -10.40 -8.74
CA ILE A 101 5.69 -10.08 -10.17
C ILE A 101 5.26 -11.35 -10.87
N GLN A 102 4.19 -11.25 -11.65
CA GLN A 102 3.64 -12.37 -12.40
C GLN A 102 3.62 -12.11 -13.89
#